data_12b9e7ef0a3340fde2fc6ce2c70b23c5
#
_entry.id   12b9e7ef0a3340fde2fc6ce2c70b23c5
#
_cell.length_a   1.000
_cell.length_b   1.000
_cell.length_c   1.000
_cell.angle_alpha   90.00
_cell.angle_beta   90.00
_cell.angle_gamma   90.00
#
_symmetry.space_group_name_H-M   'P 1'
#
loop_
_entity.id
_entity.type
_entity.pdbx_description
1 polymer ?
#
loop_
_entity_poly.entity_id
_entity_poly.type
_entity_poly.pdbx_seq_one_letter_code
_entity_poly.pdbx_strand_id
1 'polypeptide(L)'
;MSDLRIAVLGVGVMGADHVARITSRISGARVSVVNDYVPEKAEQIASEVEGCRAVVDPLDAIADPEVDAVVLATPGSTHEKQLLACLDHRKPVMCEKPLTTDVSTSLEIVRLEAELERPLIQVGFMRRFDDEYMRLKALIDGGELGQPLVMHCVHRNPGVPSYFDSSLIVKDSLVHEVDVTRYLFGEEIASVQIVKPVSNPAAPEVVIDPQIAILRTVSGRHVDVELFVTTGVAYEVRTEVVGERGSAMIGLDVGLIRKSAPGTWGGLIAPGFRERFGRAYDTEIQRWVDAVRAGTNIDGPTAWDGYAAAAVCAAGVESLESGLPVPVHLAQRPDRSTIRRS
;
A
#
# COMPACT_ATOMS: atom_id res chain seq x y z
N MET A 1 20.81 -17.07 14.99
CA MET A 1 19.69 -17.57 14.19
C MET A 1 20.12 -17.46 12.74
N SER A 2 19.74 -18.42 11.88
CA SER A 2 19.97 -18.33 10.43
C SER A 2 19.10 -17.23 9.82
N ASP A 3 19.50 -16.72 8.66
CA ASP A 3 18.70 -15.78 7.90
C ASP A 3 17.40 -16.41 7.41
N LEU A 4 16.32 -15.63 7.43
CA LEU A 4 15.02 -15.99 6.89
C LEU A 4 15.12 -16.14 5.37
N ARG A 5 14.75 -17.32 4.84
CA ARG A 5 14.78 -17.64 3.41
C ARG A 5 13.50 -17.15 2.75
N ILE A 6 13.59 -16.11 1.94
CA ILE A 6 12.44 -15.44 1.34
C ILE A 6 12.31 -15.83 -0.14
N ALA A 7 11.12 -16.21 -0.57
CA ALA A 7 10.75 -16.25 -1.98
C ALA A 7 10.14 -14.90 -2.40
N VAL A 8 10.62 -14.29 -3.49
CA VAL A 8 10.01 -13.10 -4.09
C VAL A 8 9.32 -13.51 -5.39
N LEU A 9 7.99 -13.41 -5.41
CA LEU A 9 7.15 -13.79 -6.53
C LEU A 9 6.72 -12.55 -7.31
N GLY A 10 7.07 -12.50 -8.60
CA GLY A 10 7.03 -11.32 -9.44
C GLY A 10 8.26 -10.45 -9.25
N VAL A 11 9.15 -10.40 -10.26
CA VAL A 11 10.34 -9.53 -10.26
C VAL A 11 10.22 -8.40 -11.29
N GLY A 12 9.00 -7.83 -11.37
CA GLY A 12 8.76 -6.56 -12.05
C GLY A 12 9.39 -5.39 -11.28
N VAL A 13 8.85 -4.16 -11.48
CA VAL A 13 9.41 -2.94 -10.87
C VAL A 13 9.50 -3.04 -9.34
N MET A 14 8.43 -3.47 -8.66
CA MET A 14 8.40 -3.56 -7.20
C MET A 14 9.16 -4.79 -6.69
N GLY A 15 8.97 -5.96 -7.28
CA GLY A 15 9.63 -7.16 -6.82
C GLY A 15 11.15 -7.10 -6.98
N ALA A 16 11.66 -6.55 -8.07
CA ALA A 16 13.10 -6.31 -8.24
C ALA A 16 13.65 -5.32 -7.19
N ASP A 17 12.88 -4.27 -6.85
CA ASP A 17 13.24 -3.34 -5.78
C ASP A 17 13.26 -4.04 -4.41
N HIS A 18 12.29 -4.91 -4.12
CA HIS A 18 12.27 -5.72 -2.89
C HIS A 18 13.46 -6.70 -2.83
N VAL A 19 13.80 -7.36 -3.94
CA VAL A 19 15.00 -8.22 -4.00
C VAL A 19 16.25 -7.41 -3.67
N ALA A 20 16.42 -6.24 -4.30
CA ALA A 20 17.58 -5.37 -4.06
C ALA A 20 17.64 -4.90 -2.59
N ARG A 21 16.50 -4.56 -1.97
CA ARG A 21 16.42 -4.15 -0.56
C ARG A 21 16.78 -5.30 0.38
N ILE A 22 16.16 -6.48 0.20
CA ILE A 22 16.41 -7.66 1.05
C ILE A 22 17.88 -8.04 0.98
N THR A 23 18.48 -8.01 -0.22
CA THR A 23 19.86 -8.41 -0.42
C THR A 23 20.88 -7.41 0.16
N SER A 24 20.58 -6.09 0.14
CA SER A 24 21.56 -5.07 0.47
C SER A 24 21.30 -4.24 1.71
N ARG A 25 20.08 -4.24 2.27
CA ARG A 25 19.67 -3.31 3.34
C ARG A 25 18.96 -3.99 4.52
N ILE A 26 18.39 -5.17 4.32
CA ILE A 26 17.58 -5.85 5.34
C ILE A 26 18.45 -6.87 6.06
N SER A 27 18.42 -6.83 7.38
CA SER A 27 19.18 -7.74 8.22
C SER A 27 18.37 -8.99 8.58
N GLY A 28 19.02 -10.13 8.61
CA GLY A 28 18.40 -11.38 9.06
C GLY A 28 17.49 -12.05 8.04
N ALA A 29 17.57 -11.66 6.77
CA ALA A 29 16.87 -12.29 5.68
C ALA A 29 17.76 -12.39 4.43
N ARG A 30 17.44 -13.32 3.56
CA ARG A 30 18.02 -13.47 2.24
C ARG A 30 16.98 -13.89 1.22
N VAL A 31 17.15 -13.50 -0.02
CA VAL A 31 16.34 -14.02 -1.13
C VAL A 31 16.87 -15.39 -1.52
N SER A 32 16.04 -16.41 -1.42
CA SER A 32 16.40 -17.80 -1.77
C SER A 32 15.76 -18.30 -3.05
N VAL A 33 14.60 -17.71 -3.40
CA VAL A 33 13.84 -18.07 -4.60
C VAL A 33 13.26 -16.81 -5.23
N VAL A 34 13.26 -16.75 -6.55
CA VAL A 34 12.54 -15.76 -7.34
C VAL A 34 11.70 -16.41 -8.42
N ASN A 35 10.59 -15.76 -8.76
CA ASN A 35 9.70 -16.17 -9.85
C ASN A 35 9.25 -14.94 -10.64
N ASP A 36 9.03 -15.10 -11.93
CA ASP A 36 8.33 -14.13 -12.78
C ASP A 36 7.57 -14.86 -13.88
N TYR A 37 6.52 -14.21 -14.41
CA TYR A 37 5.80 -14.70 -15.58
C TYR A 37 6.72 -14.81 -16.82
N VAL A 38 7.75 -13.97 -16.88
CA VAL A 38 8.82 -14.01 -17.87
C VAL A 38 10.02 -14.73 -17.24
N PRO A 39 10.27 -16.02 -17.53
CA PRO A 39 11.28 -16.82 -16.84
C PRO A 39 12.69 -16.22 -16.90
N GLU A 40 13.04 -15.60 -18.03
CA GLU A 40 14.36 -14.99 -18.25
C GLU A 40 14.66 -13.86 -17.26
N LYS A 41 13.62 -13.12 -16.81
CA LYS A 41 13.78 -12.10 -15.76
C LYS A 41 14.09 -12.71 -14.41
N ALA A 42 13.42 -13.80 -14.05
CA ALA A 42 13.69 -14.52 -12.81
C ALA A 42 15.10 -15.13 -12.83
N GLU A 43 15.51 -15.74 -13.95
CA GLU A 43 16.84 -16.30 -14.13
C GLU A 43 17.93 -15.23 -14.03
N GLN A 44 17.72 -14.07 -14.65
CA GLN A 44 18.65 -12.94 -14.55
C GLN A 44 18.84 -12.52 -13.09
N ILE A 45 17.75 -12.23 -12.38
CA ILE A 45 17.80 -11.80 -10.96
C ILE A 45 18.45 -12.91 -10.10
N ALA A 46 18.11 -14.17 -10.32
CA ALA A 46 18.70 -15.30 -9.58
C ALA A 46 20.23 -15.37 -9.79
N SER A 47 20.71 -15.08 -10.99
CA SER A 47 22.15 -15.10 -11.28
C SER A 47 22.94 -13.97 -10.59
N GLU A 48 22.27 -12.88 -10.22
CA GLU A 48 22.85 -11.69 -9.55
C GLU A 48 22.83 -11.80 -8.01
N VAL A 49 22.05 -12.75 -7.44
CA VAL A 49 21.83 -12.90 -5.99
C VAL A 49 22.43 -14.22 -5.52
N GLU A 50 23.40 -14.17 -4.62
CA GLU A 50 24.09 -15.34 -4.10
C GLU A 50 23.14 -16.32 -3.41
N GLY A 51 23.16 -17.58 -3.81
CA GLY A 51 22.31 -18.65 -3.24
C GLY A 51 20.83 -18.54 -3.59
N CYS A 52 20.48 -17.70 -4.57
CA CYS A 52 19.13 -17.61 -5.10
C CYS A 52 18.94 -18.51 -6.32
N ARG A 53 17.72 -19.04 -6.48
CA ARG A 53 17.31 -19.80 -7.67
C ARG A 53 16.01 -19.30 -8.25
N ALA A 54 15.83 -19.43 -9.55
CA ALA A 54 14.59 -19.15 -10.24
C ALA A 54 13.68 -20.39 -10.25
N VAL A 55 12.37 -20.17 -10.15
CA VAL A 55 11.35 -21.21 -10.33
C VAL A 55 10.28 -20.72 -11.30
N VAL A 56 9.67 -21.67 -12.04
CA VAL A 56 8.67 -21.35 -13.05
C VAL A 56 7.28 -21.16 -12.43
N ASP A 57 6.84 -22.10 -11.59
CA ASP A 57 5.54 -22.01 -10.92
C ASP A 57 5.70 -21.32 -9.55
N PRO A 58 5.02 -20.19 -9.31
CA PRO A 58 5.04 -19.54 -7.99
C PRO A 58 4.52 -20.44 -6.86
N LEU A 59 3.64 -21.38 -7.14
CA LEU A 59 3.10 -22.30 -6.14
C LEU A 59 4.16 -23.31 -5.66
N ASP A 60 5.07 -23.72 -6.53
CA ASP A 60 6.20 -24.57 -6.15
C ASP A 60 7.12 -23.84 -5.15
N ALA A 61 7.33 -22.53 -5.34
CA ALA A 61 8.08 -21.73 -4.39
C ALA A 61 7.38 -21.60 -3.02
N ILE A 62 6.06 -21.45 -3.02
CA ILE A 62 5.26 -21.37 -1.78
C ILE A 62 5.28 -22.71 -1.04
N ALA A 63 5.18 -23.84 -1.75
CA ALA A 63 5.18 -25.17 -1.17
C ALA A 63 6.57 -25.65 -0.71
N ASP A 64 7.65 -24.97 -1.16
CA ASP A 64 9.02 -25.39 -0.87
C ASP A 64 9.34 -25.32 0.62
N PRO A 65 9.79 -26.41 1.26
CA PRO A 65 10.19 -26.40 2.67
C PRO A 65 11.46 -25.57 2.95
N GLU A 66 12.24 -25.24 1.91
CA GLU A 66 13.39 -24.37 2.03
C GLU A 66 13.05 -22.87 1.93
N VAL A 67 11.79 -22.51 1.72
CA VAL A 67 11.27 -21.16 1.79
C VAL A 67 10.58 -20.96 3.13
N ASP A 68 10.98 -19.96 3.88
CA ASP A 68 10.43 -19.65 5.21
C ASP A 68 9.29 -18.62 5.13
N ALA A 69 9.36 -17.67 4.16
CA ALA A 69 8.40 -16.59 3.98
C ALA A 69 8.34 -16.13 2.52
N VAL A 70 7.29 -15.43 2.16
CA VAL A 70 7.00 -15.02 0.77
C VAL A 70 6.77 -13.52 0.67
N VAL A 71 7.30 -12.89 -0.38
CA VAL A 71 6.93 -11.55 -0.83
C VAL A 71 6.18 -11.70 -2.15
N LEU A 72 4.92 -11.25 -2.19
CA LEU A 72 4.09 -11.22 -3.39
C LEU A 72 4.17 -9.83 -4.03
N ALA A 73 4.79 -9.75 -5.19
CA ALA A 73 4.86 -8.57 -6.04
C ALA A 73 4.42 -8.88 -7.49
N THR A 74 3.61 -9.91 -7.65
CA THR A 74 2.95 -10.31 -8.89
C THR A 74 1.78 -9.36 -9.21
N PRO A 75 1.16 -9.42 -10.40
CA PRO A 75 -0.08 -8.71 -10.66
C PRO A 75 -1.19 -9.10 -9.68
N GLY A 76 -1.94 -8.13 -9.18
CA GLY A 76 -3.00 -8.34 -8.17
C GLY A 76 -4.03 -9.41 -8.53
N SER A 77 -4.25 -9.67 -9.84
CA SER A 77 -5.14 -10.73 -10.32
C SER A 77 -4.68 -12.15 -9.99
N THR A 78 -3.42 -12.34 -9.60
CA THR A 78 -2.87 -13.65 -9.21
C THR A 78 -2.74 -13.81 -7.70
N HIS A 79 -2.93 -12.73 -6.93
CA HIS A 79 -2.72 -12.73 -5.47
C HIS A 79 -3.64 -13.71 -4.75
N GLU A 80 -4.92 -13.82 -5.14
CA GLU A 80 -5.88 -14.74 -4.52
C GLU A 80 -5.30 -16.17 -4.42
N LYS A 81 -4.93 -16.73 -5.57
CA LYS A 81 -4.40 -18.11 -5.64
C LYS A 81 -3.12 -18.29 -4.81
N GLN A 82 -2.24 -17.29 -4.85
CA GLN A 82 -0.96 -17.32 -4.14
C GLN A 82 -1.14 -17.13 -2.63
N LEU A 83 -2.06 -16.25 -2.20
CA LEU A 83 -2.40 -16.06 -0.80
C LEU A 83 -3.04 -17.31 -0.18
N LEU A 84 -3.98 -17.94 -0.90
CA LEU A 84 -4.56 -19.21 -0.47
C LEU A 84 -3.47 -20.28 -0.25
N ALA A 85 -2.54 -20.42 -1.19
CA ALA A 85 -1.42 -21.33 -1.04
C ALA A 85 -0.52 -20.97 0.16
N CYS A 86 -0.24 -19.67 0.38
CA CYS A 86 0.53 -19.23 1.56
C CYS A 86 -0.18 -19.59 2.88
N LEU A 87 -1.51 -19.42 2.95
CA LEU A 87 -2.28 -19.82 4.14
C LEU A 87 -2.25 -21.32 4.37
N ASP A 88 -2.44 -22.13 3.32
CA ASP A 88 -2.40 -23.60 3.38
C ASP A 88 -1.05 -24.12 3.85
N HIS A 89 0.04 -23.55 3.33
CA HIS A 89 1.41 -23.90 3.71
C HIS A 89 1.93 -23.18 4.95
N ARG A 90 1.07 -22.36 5.62
CA ARG A 90 1.43 -21.57 6.83
C ARG A 90 2.63 -20.66 6.62
N LYS A 91 2.83 -20.13 5.42
CA LYS A 91 3.92 -19.22 5.09
C LYS A 91 3.54 -17.78 5.42
N PRO A 92 4.31 -17.07 6.27
CA PRO A 92 4.19 -15.63 6.40
C PRO A 92 4.37 -14.96 5.04
N VAL A 93 3.52 -13.99 4.73
CA VAL A 93 3.54 -13.31 3.43
C VAL A 93 3.41 -11.81 3.57
N MET A 94 4.29 -11.08 2.90
CA MET A 94 4.14 -9.66 2.60
C MET A 94 3.59 -9.55 1.18
N CYS A 95 2.35 -9.08 1.07
CA CYS A 95 1.63 -8.97 -0.20
C CYS A 95 1.55 -7.52 -0.63
N GLU A 96 2.09 -7.20 -1.80
CA GLU A 96 1.86 -5.89 -2.41
C GLU A 96 0.37 -5.60 -2.60
N LYS A 97 0.02 -4.32 -2.59
CA LYS A 97 -1.35 -3.90 -2.86
C LYS A 97 -1.72 -4.09 -4.35
N PRO A 98 -2.98 -4.35 -4.67
CA PRO A 98 -4.09 -4.64 -3.75
C PRO A 98 -3.98 -6.05 -3.16
N LEU A 99 -4.64 -6.31 -2.02
CA LEU A 99 -4.68 -7.66 -1.43
C LEU A 99 -5.15 -8.69 -2.46
N THR A 100 -6.30 -8.43 -3.08
CA THR A 100 -6.79 -9.08 -4.32
C THR A 100 -7.51 -8.02 -5.16
N THR A 101 -7.86 -8.36 -6.40
CA THR A 101 -8.58 -7.44 -7.32
C THR A 101 -10.09 -7.40 -7.10
N ASP A 102 -10.63 -8.34 -6.32
CA ASP A 102 -12.05 -8.46 -6.01
C ASP A 102 -12.30 -8.37 -4.50
N VAL A 103 -13.36 -7.63 -4.12
CA VAL A 103 -13.70 -7.39 -2.71
C VAL A 103 -14.13 -8.68 -2.00
N SER A 104 -14.85 -9.56 -2.69
CA SER A 104 -15.34 -10.81 -2.09
C SER A 104 -14.20 -11.78 -1.82
N THR A 105 -13.25 -11.90 -2.73
CA THR A 105 -12.06 -12.74 -2.53
C THR A 105 -11.13 -12.16 -1.47
N SER A 106 -11.00 -10.81 -1.39
CA SER A 106 -10.28 -10.18 -0.27
C SER A 106 -10.90 -10.52 1.08
N LEU A 107 -12.25 -10.53 1.17
CA LEU A 107 -12.95 -10.91 2.41
C LEU A 107 -12.77 -12.40 2.74
N GLU A 108 -12.74 -13.26 1.74
CA GLU A 108 -12.48 -14.69 1.94
C GLU A 108 -11.08 -14.93 2.52
N ILE A 109 -10.05 -14.28 1.98
CA ILE A 109 -8.69 -14.33 2.53
C ILE A 109 -8.68 -13.88 4.00
N VAL A 110 -9.37 -12.77 4.33
CA VAL A 110 -9.49 -12.30 5.73
C VAL A 110 -10.12 -13.35 6.64
N ARG A 111 -11.17 -14.04 6.19
CA ARG A 111 -11.86 -15.08 6.97
C ARG A 111 -10.98 -16.30 7.19
N LEU A 112 -10.33 -16.78 6.14
CA LEU A 112 -9.41 -17.93 6.22
C LEU A 112 -8.21 -17.62 7.11
N GLU A 113 -7.63 -16.42 6.99
CA GLU A 113 -6.54 -16.02 7.89
C GLU A 113 -7.00 -15.93 9.35
N ALA A 114 -8.24 -15.51 9.59
CA ALA A 114 -8.78 -15.41 10.95
C ALA A 114 -8.87 -16.77 11.65
N GLU A 115 -8.97 -17.89 10.92
CA GLU A 115 -8.98 -19.26 11.46
C GLU A 115 -7.60 -19.72 11.95
N LEU A 116 -6.51 -18.99 11.60
CA LEU A 116 -5.17 -19.33 12.01
C LEU A 116 -4.85 -18.83 13.42
N GLU A 117 -3.91 -19.48 14.09
CA GLU A 117 -3.44 -19.08 15.43
C GLU A 117 -2.90 -17.64 15.46
N ARG A 118 -2.25 -17.20 14.36
CA ARG A 118 -1.69 -15.85 14.22
C ARG A 118 -1.87 -15.34 12.80
N PRO A 119 -1.89 -14.00 12.62
CA PRO A 119 -1.87 -13.42 11.27
C PRO A 119 -0.59 -13.81 10.54
N LEU A 120 -0.72 -14.07 9.26
CA LEU A 120 0.41 -14.39 8.38
C LEU A 120 0.60 -13.31 7.30
N ILE A 121 -0.43 -12.50 7.01
CA ILE A 121 -0.44 -11.55 5.88
C ILE A 121 -0.16 -10.14 6.38
N GLN A 122 0.84 -9.49 5.80
CA GLN A 122 1.04 -8.06 5.80
C GLN A 122 0.80 -7.52 4.40
N VAL A 123 0.02 -6.45 4.28
CA VAL A 123 -0.23 -5.78 2.99
C VAL A 123 0.77 -4.63 2.81
N GLY A 124 1.30 -4.44 1.61
CA GLY A 124 2.32 -3.45 1.26
C GLY A 124 1.80 -2.02 1.24
N PHE A 125 1.33 -1.51 2.38
CA PHE A 125 0.99 -0.10 2.57
C PHE A 125 2.14 0.64 3.26
N MET A 126 3.21 0.86 2.51
CA MET A 126 4.48 1.41 2.97
C MET A 126 4.36 2.77 3.67
N ARG A 127 3.32 3.57 3.40
CA ARG A 127 3.16 4.89 4.03
C ARG A 127 3.00 4.81 5.55
N ARG A 128 2.48 3.70 6.10
CA ARG A 128 2.41 3.49 7.56
C ARG A 128 3.78 3.36 8.23
N PHE A 129 4.84 3.15 7.44
CA PHE A 129 6.22 3.03 7.90
C PHE A 129 7.09 4.24 7.52
N ASP A 130 6.49 5.26 6.92
CA ASP A 130 7.16 6.53 6.60
C ASP A 130 7.32 7.38 7.86
N ASP A 131 8.53 7.92 8.08
CA ASP A 131 8.86 8.69 9.29
C ASP A 131 7.90 9.89 9.51
N GLU A 132 7.47 10.56 8.43
CA GLU A 132 6.56 11.69 8.53
C GLU A 132 5.15 11.25 8.89
N TYR A 133 4.63 10.20 8.26
CA TYR A 133 3.33 9.63 8.61
C TYR A 133 3.29 9.07 10.03
N MET A 134 4.35 8.40 10.47
CA MET A 134 4.46 7.91 11.86
C MET A 134 4.46 9.06 12.87
N ARG A 135 5.17 10.17 12.59
CA ARG A 135 5.16 11.36 13.44
C ARG A 135 3.79 12.04 13.46
N LEU A 136 3.14 12.17 12.30
CA LEU A 136 1.78 12.73 12.20
C LEU A 136 0.78 11.90 13.02
N LYS A 137 0.87 10.56 12.92
CA LYS A 137 0.06 9.65 13.73
C LYS A 137 0.31 9.83 15.23
N ALA A 138 1.57 9.96 15.65
CA ALA A 138 1.92 10.19 17.03
C ALA A 138 1.36 11.52 17.57
N LEU A 139 1.38 12.60 16.78
CA LEU A 139 0.76 13.89 17.13
C LEU A 139 -0.76 13.77 17.33
N ILE A 140 -1.42 13.01 16.46
CA ILE A 140 -2.88 12.76 16.55
C ILE A 140 -3.19 11.95 17.80
N ASP A 141 -2.49 10.83 18.02
CA ASP A 141 -2.70 9.93 19.16
C ASP A 141 -2.35 10.60 20.50
N GLY A 142 -1.34 11.47 20.49
CA GLY A 142 -0.96 12.29 21.65
C GLY A 142 -1.97 13.40 21.96
N GLY A 143 -2.96 13.61 21.09
CA GLY A 143 -4.01 14.61 21.27
C GLY A 143 -3.54 16.06 21.12
N GLU A 144 -2.37 16.30 20.54
CA GLU A 144 -1.82 17.66 20.38
C GLU A 144 -2.69 18.52 19.45
N LEU A 145 -3.28 17.93 18.44
CA LEU A 145 -4.20 18.61 17.49
C LEU A 145 -5.65 18.68 18.00
N GLY A 146 -5.98 18.12 19.15
CA GLY A 146 -7.36 17.87 19.57
C GLY A 146 -8.00 16.75 18.75
N GLN A 147 -9.34 16.76 18.62
CA GLN A 147 -10.01 15.83 17.73
C GLN A 147 -9.69 16.20 16.27
N PRO A 148 -9.20 15.27 15.44
CA PRO A 148 -9.04 15.52 14.03
C PRO A 148 -10.41 15.64 13.37
N LEU A 149 -10.58 16.64 12.50
CA LEU A 149 -11.86 17.02 11.87
C LEU A 149 -11.82 16.85 10.35
N VAL A 150 -10.73 17.31 9.73
CA VAL A 150 -10.55 17.34 8.28
C VAL A 150 -9.14 16.85 7.92
N MET A 151 -9.03 16.19 6.79
CA MET A 151 -7.74 15.84 6.19
C MET A 151 -7.74 16.23 4.71
N HIS A 152 -6.68 16.90 4.29
CA HIS A 152 -6.43 17.28 2.90
C HIS A 152 -5.26 16.48 2.37
N CYS A 153 -5.46 15.79 1.24
CA CYS A 153 -4.44 14.97 0.60
C CYS A 153 -4.17 15.41 -0.83
N VAL A 154 -2.93 15.29 -1.23
CA VAL A 154 -2.50 15.46 -2.63
C VAL A 154 -1.71 14.22 -3.03
N HIS A 155 -2.05 13.67 -4.20
CA HIS A 155 -1.32 12.56 -4.80
C HIS A 155 -1.12 12.86 -6.30
N ARG A 156 0.10 13.20 -6.67
CA ARG A 156 0.46 13.57 -8.04
C ARG A 156 1.55 12.66 -8.57
N ASN A 157 1.35 12.16 -9.79
CA ASN A 157 2.35 11.41 -10.52
C ASN A 157 2.82 12.19 -11.75
N PRO A 158 4.07 12.03 -12.20
CA PRO A 158 4.54 12.66 -13.44
C PRO A 158 3.87 12.09 -14.68
N GLY A 159 3.40 10.85 -14.64
CA GLY A 159 2.73 10.15 -15.73
C GLY A 159 2.29 8.76 -15.32
N VAL A 160 1.56 8.11 -16.22
CA VAL A 160 1.01 6.75 -16.04
C VAL A 160 1.40 5.85 -17.20
N PRO A 161 1.44 4.51 -16.99
CA PRO A 161 1.62 3.56 -18.08
C PRO A 161 0.47 3.60 -19.10
N SER A 162 0.71 3.14 -20.33
CA SER A 162 -0.27 3.17 -21.42
C SER A 162 -1.53 2.34 -21.20
N TYR A 163 -1.50 1.37 -20.28
CA TYR A 163 -2.68 0.57 -19.93
C TYR A 163 -3.57 1.22 -18.86
N PHE A 164 -3.19 2.38 -18.36
CA PHE A 164 -3.88 3.05 -17.25
C PHE A 164 -5.18 3.68 -17.73
N ASP A 165 -6.24 3.53 -16.96
CA ASP A 165 -7.54 4.14 -17.18
C ASP A 165 -8.03 4.93 -15.96
N SER A 166 -9.18 5.60 -16.10
CA SER A 166 -9.74 6.41 -15.02
C SER A 166 -10.05 5.62 -13.74
N SER A 167 -10.38 4.33 -13.84
CA SER A 167 -10.68 3.48 -12.68
C SER A 167 -9.42 3.10 -11.92
N LEU A 168 -8.27 3.03 -12.60
CA LEU A 168 -6.98 2.75 -11.97
C LEU A 168 -6.50 3.92 -11.11
N ILE A 169 -6.92 5.17 -11.38
CA ILE A 169 -6.67 6.28 -10.45
C ILE A 169 -7.25 5.96 -9.07
N VAL A 170 -8.46 5.38 -9.04
CA VAL A 170 -9.11 4.98 -7.78
C VAL A 170 -8.48 3.73 -7.19
N LYS A 171 -8.27 2.69 -8.00
CA LYS A 171 -7.82 1.36 -7.52
C LYS A 171 -6.34 1.30 -7.15
N ASP A 172 -5.50 2.08 -7.84
CA ASP A 172 -4.03 1.99 -7.70
C ASP A 172 -3.41 3.19 -6.99
N SER A 173 -4.01 4.40 -7.14
CA SER A 173 -3.52 5.61 -6.49
C SER A 173 -4.30 5.92 -5.21
N LEU A 174 -5.63 6.15 -5.28
CA LEU A 174 -6.45 6.50 -4.12
C LEU A 174 -6.39 5.45 -2.98
N VAL A 175 -6.12 4.19 -3.30
CA VAL A 175 -5.97 3.11 -2.32
C VAL A 175 -4.99 3.44 -1.18
N HIS A 176 -3.95 4.22 -1.47
CA HIS A 176 -2.99 4.68 -0.48
C HIS A 176 -3.58 5.72 0.48
N GLU A 177 -4.36 6.67 -0.01
CA GLU A 177 -5.01 7.68 0.83
C GLU A 177 -6.16 7.06 1.63
N VAL A 178 -6.83 6.04 1.09
CA VAL A 178 -7.81 5.22 1.83
C VAL A 178 -7.15 4.55 3.04
N ASP A 179 -6.01 3.89 2.84
CA ASP A 179 -5.26 3.25 3.93
C ASP A 179 -4.75 4.29 4.94
N VAL A 180 -4.18 5.40 4.47
CA VAL A 180 -3.70 6.50 5.32
C VAL A 180 -4.84 7.11 6.14
N THR A 181 -6.02 7.33 5.57
CA THR A 181 -7.20 7.83 6.29
C THR A 181 -7.55 6.91 7.45
N ARG A 182 -7.65 5.61 7.19
CA ARG A 182 -7.93 4.61 8.22
C ARG A 182 -6.85 4.56 9.29
N TYR A 183 -5.59 4.63 8.89
CA TYR A 183 -4.44 4.63 9.80
C TYR A 183 -4.41 5.86 10.70
N LEU A 184 -4.51 7.06 10.14
CA LEU A 184 -4.40 8.31 10.90
C LEU A 184 -5.62 8.52 11.80
N PHE A 185 -6.82 8.30 11.31
CA PHE A 185 -8.04 8.55 12.08
C PHE A 185 -8.46 7.37 12.99
N GLY A 186 -7.93 6.17 12.74
CA GLY A 186 -8.25 4.97 13.53
C GLY A 186 -9.70 4.50 13.35
N GLU A 187 -10.34 4.81 12.22
CA GLU A 187 -11.74 4.47 11.94
C GLU A 187 -11.97 4.12 10.47
N GLU A 188 -13.11 3.50 10.19
CA GLU A 188 -13.49 3.10 8.83
C GLU A 188 -14.09 4.26 8.02
N ILE A 189 -14.02 4.14 6.69
CA ILE A 189 -14.64 5.08 5.75
C ILE A 189 -16.06 4.62 5.46
N ALA A 190 -17.03 5.52 5.62
CA ALA A 190 -18.46 5.25 5.46
C ALA A 190 -18.98 5.53 4.04
N SER A 191 -18.36 6.48 3.32
CA SER A 191 -18.74 6.79 1.94
C SER A 191 -17.61 7.43 1.16
N VAL A 192 -17.68 7.32 -0.16
CA VAL A 192 -16.75 7.94 -1.11
C VAL A 192 -17.52 8.61 -2.23
N GLN A 193 -17.04 9.78 -2.68
CA GLN A 193 -17.51 10.45 -3.88
C GLN A 193 -16.31 10.84 -4.75
N ILE A 194 -16.38 10.55 -6.05
CA ILE A 194 -15.39 10.98 -7.04
C ILE A 194 -15.98 12.13 -7.85
N VAL A 195 -15.32 13.28 -7.75
CA VAL A 195 -15.65 14.47 -8.54
C VAL A 195 -14.66 14.56 -9.70
N LYS A 196 -15.16 14.84 -10.89
CA LYS A 196 -14.39 14.97 -12.13
C LYS A 196 -14.24 16.45 -12.51
N PRO A 197 -13.12 17.09 -12.24
CA PRO A 197 -12.82 18.44 -12.74
C PRO A 197 -12.67 18.45 -14.28
N VAL A 198 -12.33 19.61 -14.83
CA VAL A 198 -11.92 19.69 -16.25
C VAL A 198 -10.66 18.83 -16.42
N SER A 199 -10.69 17.89 -17.38
CA SER A 199 -9.56 17.01 -17.65
C SER A 199 -8.35 17.75 -18.20
N ASN A 200 -7.16 17.30 -17.78
CA ASN A 200 -5.90 17.72 -18.35
C ASN A 200 -5.84 17.37 -19.85
N PRO A 201 -5.65 18.34 -20.76
CA PRO A 201 -5.55 18.05 -22.18
C PRO A 201 -4.39 17.12 -22.59
N ALA A 202 -3.37 17.00 -21.72
CA ALA A 202 -2.23 16.11 -21.93
C ALA A 202 -2.48 14.67 -21.40
N ALA A 203 -3.59 14.43 -20.70
CA ALA A 203 -3.94 13.07 -20.26
C ALA A 203 -4.34 12.19 -21.46
N PRO A 204 -4.06 10.86 -21.41
CA PRO A 204 -4.60 9.92 -22.40
C PRO A 204 -6.13 10.03 -22.47
N GLU A 205 -6.71 9.84 -23.68
CA GLU A 205 -8.15 10.02 -23.91
C GLU A 205 -9.04 9.20 -22.97
N VAL A 206 -8.58 8.03 -22.56
CA VAL A 206 -9.31 7.11 -21.65
C VAL A 206 -9.15 7.46 -20.18
N VAL A 207 -8.36 8.50 -19.84
CA VAL A 207 -8.03 8.88 -18.47
C VAL A 207 -8.65 10.23 -18.15
N ILE A 208 -9.66 10.24 -17.28
CA ILE A 208 -10.22 11.46 -16.68
C ILE A 208 -9.31 11.86 -15.53
N ASP A 209 -8.49 12.87 -15.72
CA ASP A 209 -7.46 13.31 -14.77
C ASP A 209 -7.33 14.85 -14.80
N PRO A 210 -7.39 15.56 -13.66
CA PRO A 210 -7.43 15.03 -12.30
C PRO A 210 -8.79 14.49 -11.86
N GLN A 211 -8.78 13.75 -10.74
CA GLN A 211 -9.97 13.37 -9.98
C GLN A 211 -9.87 13.95 -8.56
N ILE A 212 -11.00 14.28 -7.95
CA ILE A 212 -11.08 14.64 -6.53
C ILE A 212 -11.90 13.59 -5.83
N ALA A 213 -11.32 12.89 -4.86
CA ALA A 213 -12.05 11.99 -4.00
C ALA A 213 -12.46 12.70 -2.71
N ILE A 214 -13.74 12.55 -2.32
CA ILE A 214 -14.26 13.01 -1.04
C ILE A 214 -14.64 11.78 -0.25
N LEU A 215 -13.97 11.57 0.89
CA LEU A 215 -14.23 10.46 1.80
C LEU A 215 -14.91 11.00 3.06
N ARG A 216 -15.86 10.26 3.59
CA ARG A 216 -16.44 10.51 4.93
C ARG A 216 -16.25 9.28 5.80
N THR A 217 -15.73 9.50 6.99
CA THR A 217 -15.55 8.41 7.96
C THR A 217 -16.85 8.12 8.70
N VAL A 218 -16.88 7.04 9.46
CA VAL A 218 -18.07 6.63 10.25
C VAL A 218 -18.46 7.67 11.30
N SER A 219 -17.50 8.42 11.85
CA SER A 219 -17.78 9.53 12.78
C SER A 219 -18.15 10.84 12.06
N GLY A 220 -18.09 10.87 10.73
CA GLY A 220 -18.44 12.04 9.91
C GLY A 220 -17.26 12.98 9.61
N ARG A 221 -16.01 12.61 9.91
CA ARG A 221 -14.82 13.38 9.51
C ARG A 221 -14.73 13.45 8.00
N HIS A 222 -14.22 14.58 7.51
CA HIS A 222 -14.08 14.84 6.08
C HIS A 222 -12.64 14.63 5.62
N VAL A 223 -12.49 14.00 4.46
CA VAL A 223 -11.22 13.86 3.76
C VAL A 223 -11.42 14.21 2.30
N ASP A 224 -10.59 15.09 1.77
CA ASP A 224 -10.50 15.34 0.34
C ASP A 224 -9.11 14.96 -0.19
N VAL A 225 -9.11 14.39 -1.39
CA VAL A 225 -7.89 13.90 -2.04
C VAL A 225 -7.85 14.43 -3.47
N GLU A 226 -6.85 15.25 -3.78
CA GLU A 226 -6.50 15.56 -5.16
C GLU A 226 -5.66 14.41 -5.74
N LEU A 227 -6.15 13.80 -6.80
CA LEU A 227 -5.46 12.76 -7.58
C LEU A 227 -5.15 13.34 -8.95
N PHE A 228 -3.87 13.57 -9.26
CA PHE A 228 -3.44 14.10 -10.54
C PHE A 228 -2.25 13.30 -11.07
N VAL A 229 -2.53 12.25 -11.83
CA VAL A 229 -1.55 11.25 -12.21
C VAL A 229 -0.80 11.52 -13.52
N THR A 230 -1.13 12.63 -14.22
CA THR A 230 -0.47 13.06 -15.46
C THR A 230 0.06 14.49 -15.39
N THR A 231 0.67 14.86 -14.27
CA THR A 231 1.17 16.26 -14.07
C THR A 231 2.34 16.62 -14.97
N GLY A 232 3.13 15.65 -15.42
CA GLY A 232 4.35 15.87 -16.18
C GLY A 232 5.52 16.45 -15.36
N VAL A 233 5.40 16.56 -14.03
CA VAL A 233 6.39 17.25 -13.19
C VAL A 233 7.16 16.28 -12.29
N ALA A 234 6.53 15.74 -11.24
CA ALA A 234 7.19 14.95 -10.23
C ALA A 234 6.19 14.10 -9.43
N TYR A 235 6.69 13.23 -8.57
CA TYR A 235 5.87 12.46 -7.62
C TYR A 235 5.68 13.25 -6.35
N GLU A 236 4.46 13.75 -6.10
CA GLU A 236 4.14 14.59 -4.94
C GLU A 236 3.03 13.94 -4.11
N VAL A 237 3.31 13.66 -2.84
CA VAL A 237 2.33 13.18 -1.87
C VAL A 237 2.40 14.07 -0.64
N ARG A 238 1.27 14.73 -0.32
CA ARG A 238 1.11 15.59 0.85
C ARG A 238 -0.13 15.20 1.63
N THR A 239 -0.06 15.36 2.93
CA THR A 239 -1.21 15.15 3.83
C THR A 239 -1.19 16.24 4.90
N GLU A 240 -2.31 16.96 5.06
CA GLU A 240 -2.55 17.88 6.16
C GLU A 240 -3.73 17.35 6.98
N VAL A 241 -3.56 17.27 8.30
CA VAL A 241 -4.66 16.99 9.23
C VAL A 241 -4.96 18.25 10.03
N VAL A 242 -6.22 18.66 10.00
CA VAL A 242 -6.75 19.81 10.75
C VAL A 242 -7.60 19.29 11.90
N GLY A 243 -7.24 19.68 13.10
CA GLY A 243 -7.96 19.35 14.33
C GLY A 243 -8.50 20.59 15.05
N GLU A 244 -9.13 20.38 16.19
CA GLU A 244 -9.73 21.45 17.00
C GLU A 244 -8.71 22.48 17.51
N ARG A 245 -7.43 22.10 17.64
CA ARG A 245 -6.39 22.93 18.24
C ARG A 245 -5.23 23.27 17.30
N GLY A 246 -5.37 23.00 16.02
CA GLY A 246 -4.35 23.31 15.02
C GLY A 246 -4.30 22.31 13.88
N SER A 247 -3.29 22.41 13.04
CA SER A 247 -3.04 21.48 11.94
C SER A 247 -1.58 21.06 11.88
N ALA A 248 -1.35 19.91 11.25
CA ALA A 248 -0.01 19.42 10.92
C ALA A 248 0.00 18.90 9.48
N MET A 249 1.02 19.26 8.73
CA MET A 249 1.20 18.90 7.33
C MET A 249 2.54 18.20 7.11
N ILE A 250 2.53 17.17 6.25
CA ILE A 250 3.70 16.41 5.84
C ILE A 250 3.80 16.33 4.31
N GLY A 251 4.97 15.92 3.82
CA GLY A 251 5.18 15.61 2.40
C GLY A 251 5.79 16.73 1.57
N LEU A 252 6.08 17.89 2.16
CA LEU A 252 6.91 18.92 1.55
C LEU A 252 8.29 18.90 2.23
N ASP A 253 9.32 18.54 1.48
CA ASP A 253 10.68 18.84 1.91
C ASP A 253 10.90 20.33 1.81
N VAL A 254 10.73 21.01 2.94
CA VAL A 254 11.03 22.44 3.10
C VAL A 254 12.54 22.71 3.24
N GLY A 255 13.37 22.01 2.46
CA GLY A 255 14.80 22.23 2.39
C GLY A 255 15.17 23.70 2.17
N LEU A 256 16.14 24.04 1.36
CA LEU A 256 16.55 25.42 1.10
C LEU A 256 15.39 26.24 0.48
N ILE A 257 14.72 27.06 1.29
CA ILE A 257 13.72 28.03 0.81
C ILE A 257 14.48 29.21 0.19
N ARG A 258 14.42 29.36 -1.13
CA ARG A 258 14.88 30.56 -1.83
C ARG A 258 13.73 31.54 -2.01
N LYS A 259 13.78 32.65 -1.28
CA LYS A 259 12.92 33.80 -1.56
C LYS A 259 13.59 34.65 -2.63
N SER A 260 12.96 34.86 -3.77
CA SER A 260 13.39 35.78 -4.80
C SER A 260 12.27 36.81 -5.09
N ALA A 261 12.63 38.01 -5.49
CA ALA A 261 11.63 38.93 -6.01
C ALA A 261 11.17 38.47 -7.41
N PRO A 262 9.88 38.31 -7.62
CA PRO A 262 8.69 38.79 -6.92
C PRO A 262 8.03 37.77 -5.96
N GLY A 263 8.78 37.04 -5.13
CA GLY A 263 8.21 36.19 -4.09
C GLY A 263 8.00 34.75 -4.49
N THR A 264 8.84 34.19 -5.35
CA THR A 264 8.82 32.75 -5.71
C THR A 264 9.33 31.89 -4.55
N TRP A 265 8.64 30.77 -4.32
CA TRP A 265 8.99 29.71 -3.38
C TRP A 265 9.35 28.44 -4.16
N GLY A 266 10.32 27.66 -3.70
CA GLY A 266 10.69 26.41 -4.32
C GLY A 266 11.44 25.49 -3.37
N GLY A 267 11.14 24.20 -3.44
CA GLY A 267 11.82 23.08 -2.76
C GLY A 267 12.05 21.94 -3.73
N LEU A 268 12.70 20.87 -3.27
CA LEU A 268 12.85 19.65 -4.04
C LEU A 268 11.59 18.78 -3.89
N ILE A 269 11.10 18.25 -5.02
CA ILE A 269 10.05 17.24 -5.05
C ILE A 269 10.69 15.97 -5.58
N ALA A 270 10.40 14.82 -4.94
CA ALA A 270 10.94 13.53 -5.34
C ALA A 270 10.54 13.18 -6.79
N PRO A 271 11.46 12.65 -7.61
CA PRO A 271 11.13 12.27 -9.00
C PRO A 271 10.17 11.08 -9.06
N GLY A 272 10.15 10.21 -8.04
CA GLY A 272 9.31 9.03 -8.00
C GLY A 272 9.02 8.54 -6.57
N PHE A 273 8.15 7.54 -6.48
CA PHE A 273 7.73 6.97 -5.19
C PHE A 273 8.88 6.25 -4.47
N ARG A 274 9.84 5.67 -5.20
CA ARG A 274 11.00 4.98 -4.62
C ARG A 274 11.93 5.95 -3.89
N GLU A 275 12.12 7.13 -4.43
CA GLU A 275 12.91 8.18 -3.81
C GLU A 275 12.17 8.79 -2.62
N ARG A 276 10.84 9.00 -2.75
CA ARG A 276 10.01 9.56 -1.66
C ARG A 276 9.85 8.58 -0.49
N PHE A 277 9.61 7.32 -0.76
CA PHE A 277 9.29 6.31 0.25
C PHE A 277 10.37 5.23 0.44
N GLY A 278 11.60 5.45 -0.04
CA GLY A 278 12.67 4.46 0.03
C GLY A 278 12.90 3.91 1.43
N ARG A 279 12.98 4.78 2.44
CA ARG A 279 13.13 4.37 3.84
C ARG A 279 11.90 3.69 4.42
N ALA A 280 10.70 4.08 3.97
CA ALA A 280 9.47 3.44 4.40
C ALA A 280 9.42 1.97 3.97
N TYR A 281 9.80 1.66 2.73
CA TYR A 281 9.94 0.27 2.27
C TYR A 281 11.00 -0.51 3.06
N ASP A 282 12.16 0.09 3.35
CA ASP A 282 13.18 -0.57 4.15
C ASP A 282 12.65 -0.87 5.57
N THR A 283 11.97 0.09 6.19
CA THR A 283 11.37 -0.07 7.53
C THR A 283 10.26 -1.13 7.53
N GLU A 284 9.39 -1.11 6.54
CA GLU A 284 8.30 -2.08 6.36
C GLU A 284 8.83 -3.51 6.30
N ILE A 285 9.79 -3.76 5.40
CA ILE A 285 10.36 -5.09 5.21
C ILE A 285 11.15 -5.52 6.46
N GLN A 286 11.96 -4.65 7.07
CA GLN A 286 12.74 -5.00 8.25
C GLN A 286 11.84 -5.39 9.42
N ARG A 287 10.80 -4.60 9.71
CA ARG A 287 9.86 -4.91 10.81
C ARG A 287 9.12 -6.22 10.56
N TRP A 288 8.70 -6.48 9.31
CA TRP A 288 8.09 -7.74 8.95
C TRP A 288 9.05 -8.93 9.15
N VAL A 289 10.29 -8.83 8.66
CA VAL A 289 11.33 -9.87 8.84
C VAL A 289 11.59 -10.12 10.32
N ASP A 290 11.71 -9.07 11.13
CA ASP A 290 11.95 -9.18 12.57
C ASP A 290 10.79 -9.90 13.29
N ALA A 291 9.54 -9.55 12.96
CA ALA A 291 8.35 -10.20 13.51
C ALA A 291 8.25 -11.69 13.12
N VAL A 292 8.51 -12.01 11.85
CA VAL A 292 8.50 -13.40 11.36
C VAL A 292 9.58 -14.23 12.05
N ARG A 293 10.81 -13.72 12.16
CA ARG A 293 11.94 -14.40 12.85
C ARG A 293 11.70 -14.60 14.32
N ALA A 294 11.09 -13.62 14.99
CA ALA A 294 10.74 -13.71 16.39
C ALA A 294 9.51 -14.59 16.68
N GLY A 295 8.77 -14.98 15.64
CA GLY A 295 7.50 -15.70 15.78
C GLY A 295 6.41 -14.88 16.47
N THR A 296 6.52 -13.54 16.44
CA THR A 296 5.54 -12.61 16.97
C THR A 296 4.46 -12.27 15.94
N ASN A 297 3.42 -11.55 16.37
CA ASN A 297 2.45 -11.01 15.42
C ASN A 297 3.10 -9.94 14.55
N ILE A 298 2.74 -9.95 13.28
CA ILE A 298 3.05 -8.87 12.33
C ILE A 298 2.31 -7.61 12.80
N ASP A 299 2.99 -6.48 12.88
CA ASP A 299 2.46 -5.20 13.37
C ASP A 299 2.14 -4.20 12.25
N GLY A 300 2.20 -4.65 11.00
CA GLY A 300 1.89 -3.88 9.80
C GLY A 300 0.41 -3.93 9.40
N PRO A 301 0.08 -3.34 8.22
CA PRO A 301 -1.24 -3.45 7.61
C PRO A 301 -1.65 -4.90 7.42
N THR A 302 -2.84 -5.23 7.86
CA THR A 302 -3.36 -6.62 7.87
C THR A 302 -4.15 -6.94 6.59
N ALA A 303 -4.53 -8.20 6.40
CA ALA A 303 -5.48 -8.58 5.36
C ALA A 303 -6.80 -7.80 5.46
N TRP A 304 -7.27 -7.47 6.70
CA TRP A 304 -8.44 -6.61 6.89
C TRP A 304 -8.24 -5.21 6.29
N ASP A 305 -7.06 -4.63 6.44
CA ASP A 305 -6.76 -3.30 5.86
C ASP A 305 -6.80 -3.35 4.34
N GLY A 306 -6.28 -4.43 3.73
CA GLY A 306 -6.36 -4.67 2.29
C GLY A 306 -7.81 -4.82 1.80
N TYR A 307 -8.63 -5.62 2.49
CA TYR A 307 -10.05 -5.77 2.19
C TYR A 307 -10.81 -4.45 2.29
N ALA A 308 -10.63 -3.72 3.40
CA ALA A 308 -11.32 -2.46 3.61
C ALA A 308 -10.94 -1.41 2.53
N ALA A 309 -9.66 -1.36 2.16
CA ALA A 309 -9.20 -0.48 1.09
C ALA A 309 -9.80 -0.88 -0.28
N ALA A 310 -9.88 -2.17 -0.59
CA ALA A 310 -10.51 -2.66 -1.81
C ALA A 310 -12.00 -2.31 -1.86
N ALA A 311 -12.73 -2.44 -0.75
CA ALA A 311 -14.15 -2.10 -0.66
C ALA A 311 -14.40 -0.60 -0.89
N VAL A 312 -13.58 0.28 -0.30
CA VAL A 312 -13.68 1.74 -0.54
C VAL A 312 -13.36 2.06 -2.00
N CYS A 313 -12.33 1.45 -2.58
CA CYS A 313 -11.98 1.68 -3.99
C CYS A 313 -13.08 1.17 -4.93
N ALA A 314 -13.74 0.05 -4.63
CA ALA A 314 -14.88 -0.43 -5.43
C ALA A 314 -16.05 0.57 -5.41
N ALA A 315 -16.42 1.08 -4.23
CA ALA A 315 -17.41 2.14 -4.12
C ALA A 315 -16.96 3.44 -4.82
N GLY A 316 -15.66 3.74 -4.80
CA GLY A 316 -15.08 4.87 -5.53
C GLY A 316 -15.22 4.72 -7.06
N VAL A 317 -15.07 3.52 -7.60
CA VAL A 317 -15.29 3.27 -9.04
C VAL A 317 -16.78 3.44 -9.40
N GLU A 318 -17.70 2.93 -8.57
CA GLU A 318 -19.13 3.17 -8.76
C GLU A 318 -19.46 4.68 -8.72
N SER A 319 -18.82 5.42 -7.80
CA SER A 319 -18.96 6.87 -7.73
C SER A 319 -18.36 7.59 -8.95
N LEU A 320 -17.25 7.11 -9.48
CA LEU A 320 -16.64 7.65 -10.71
C LEU A 320 -17.62 7.55 -11.90
N GLU A 321 -18.40 6.49 -11.98
CA GLU A 321 -19.41 6.29 -13.02
C GLU A 321 -20.65 7.15 -12.79
N SER A 322 -21.22 7.10 -11.57
CA SER A 322 -22.47 7.78 -11.23
C SER A 322 -22.34 9.28 -10.96
N GLY A 323 -21.15 9.73 -10.49
CA GLY A 323 -20.93 11.09 -9.98
C GLY A 323 -21.54 11.35 -8.59
N LEU A 324 -22.16 10.36 -7.98
CA LEU A 324 -22.85 10.46 -6.69
C LEU A 324 -22.00 9.90 -5.55
N PRO A 325 -22.23 10.34 -4.29
CA PRO A 325 -21.66 9.68 -3.12
C PRO A 325 -22.16 8.23 -3.04
N VAL A 326 -21.24 7.28 -2.84
CA VAL A 326 -21.55 5.86 -2.70
C VAL A 326 -21.19 5.41 -1.28
N PRO A 327 -22.13 4.75 -0.54
CA PRO A 327 -21.83 4.21 0.77
C PRO A 327 -20.86 3.02 0.67
N VAL A 328 -19.97 2.91 1.65
CA VAL A 328 -19.05 1.78 1.78
C VAL A 328 -19.64 0.77 2.76
N HIS A 329 -19.81 -0.47 2.30
CA HIS A 329 -20.33 -1.55 3.12
C HIS A 329 -19.20 -2.54 3.45
N LEU A 330 -18.73 -2.52 4.70
CA LEU A 330 -17.78 -3.49 5.20
C LEU A 330 -18.50 -4.64 5.91
N ALA A 331 -18.01 -5.86 5.74
CA ALA A 331 -18.42 -6.99 6.55
C ALA A 331 -18.00 -6.78 8.02
N GLN A 332 -18.58 -7.55 8.91
CA GLN A 332 -18.10 -7.56 10.30
C GLN A 332 -16.68 -8.14 10.33
N ARG A 333 -15.76 -7.42 10.98
CA ARG A 333 -14.38 -7.91 11.16
C ARG A 333 -14.39 -9.18 12.00
N PRO A 334 -13.75 -10.28 11.54
CA PRO A 334 -13.66 -11.50 12.30
C PRO A 334 -13.00 -11.27 13.67
N ASP A 335 -13.60 -11.80 14.73
CA ASP A 335 -13.03 -11.73 16.08
C ASP A 335 -12.20 -12.99 16.34
N ARG A 336 -10.88 -12.83 16.37
CA ARG A 336 -9.93 -13.92 16.67
C ARG A 336 -10.02 -14.44 18.10
N SER A 337 -10.61 -13.70 19.02
CA SER A 337 -10.75 -14.13 20.42
C SER A 337 -11.77 -15.28 20.58
N THR A 338 -12.69 -15.43 19.62
CA THR A 338 -13.74 -16.47 19.65
C THR A 338 -13.28 -17.81 19.10
N ILE A 339 -12.22 -17.85 18.28
CA ILE A 339 -11.76 -19.05 17.55
C ILE A 339 -10.88 -19.96 18.44
N ARG A 340 -10.32 -19.44 19.55
CA ARG A 340 -9.47 -20.22 20.47
C ARG A 340 -10.21 -21.19 21.39
N ARG A 341 -11.51 -21.43 21.21
CA ARG A 341 -12.34 -22.25 22.13
C ARG A 341 -13.03 -23.46 21.48
N SER A 342 -12.66 -23.87 20.29
CA SER A 342 -13.20 -25.12 19.69
C SER A 342 -12.11 -26.17 19.51
#